data_f407ad49c41a5a3b6736c3ccd5b69cb6
#
_entry.id   f407ad49c41a5a3b6736c3ccd5b69cb6
#
_cell.length_a   1.000
_cell.length_b   1.000
_cell.length_c   1.000
_cell.angle_alpha   90.00
_cell.angle_beta   90.00
_cell.angle_gamma   90.00
#
_symmetry.space_group_name_H-M   'P 1'
#
loop_
_entity.id
_entity.type
_entity.pdbx_description
1 polymer ?
#
loop_
_entity_poly.entity_id
_entity_poly.type
_entity_poly.pdbx_seq_one_letter_code
_entity_poly.pdbx_strand_id
1 'polypeptide(L)'
;MKKTLSTLALSLFAFTGIAQAADITVENAAGKQVVPQNPQRVVVLDFGAADTLRALGVQDKIVGFPQSGKIPNYLSEFADKKYKNVGDLKEQSLEQINELNPDLIIASKRQEKMIDKFKEIAPVFNVENDYTNYYPSFQQNVTALGQIFGKENVAKEKLSALESKVDQVAKDAKGKTALLVLVNESKISAFGDGSRYGMVYQKFGFKPIDDSIKSSTHGQSVGFEYILEKNPDFLLVVDRTAAITEKANNAQKVLDNDIIKQTKAYKDGHIVYLDAANWYLAFGGLESMEIIAQELDRAVKK
;
A
#
# COMPACT_ATOMS: atom_id res chain seq x y z
N MET A 1 -5.97 81.60 -20.77
CA MET A 1 -6.86 80.44 -20.79
C MET A 1 -5.95 79.17 -20.67
N LYS A 2 -5.82 78.63 -19.48
CA LYS A 2 -4.99 77.41 -19.23
C LYS A 2 -5.97 76.22 -19.04
N LYS A 3 -5.90 75.26 -19.94
CA LYS A 3 -6.66 73.99 -19.85
C LYS A 3 -5.85 73.00 -19.02
N THR A 4 -6.37 72.63 -17.86
CA THR A 4 -5.84 71.53 -17.02
C THR A 4 -6.49 70.24 -17.49
N LEU A 5 -5.64 69.30 -18.00
CA LEU A 5 -6.03 67.92 -18.23
C LEU A 5 -5.90 67.13 -16.91
N SER A 6 -7.05 66.66 -16.41
CA SER A 6 -7.05 65.66 -15.30
C SER A 6 -6.92 64.27 -15.87
N THR A 7 -5.84 63.62 -15.56
CA THR A 7 -5.61 62.21 -15.91
C THR A 7 -6.22 61.34 -14.81
N LEU A 8 -7.28 60.63 -15.12
CA LEU A 8 -7.94 59.64 -14.24
C LEU A 8 -7.17 58.35 -14.32
N ALA A 9 -6.38 58.01 -13.29
CA ALA A 9 -5.69 56.74 -13.17
C ALA A 9 -6.69 55.67 -12.68
N LEU A 10 -7.08 54.79 -13.58
CA LEU A 10 -7.91 53.61 -13.28
C LEU A 10 -7.02 52.53 -12.70
N SER A 11 -6.99 52.36 -11.37
CA SER A 11 -6.30 51.28 -10.68
C SER A 11 -7.10 49.97 -10.85
N LEU A 12 -6.58 49.09 -11.71
CA LEU A 12 -7.08 47.72 -11.86
C LEU A 12 -6.63 46.90 -10.64
N PHE A 13 -7.51 46.74 -9.65
CA PHE A 13 -7.30 45.74 -8.59
C PHE A 13 -7.54 44.35 -9.21
N ALA A 14 -6.44 43.64 -9.52
CA ALA A 14 -6.50 42.22 -9.82
C ALA A 14 -6.83 41.47 -8.52
N PHE A 15 -8.10 41.13 -8.35
CA PHE A 15 -8.49 40.10 -7.37
C PHE A 15 -7.91 38.77 -7.84
N THR A 16 -6.75 38.37 -7.28
CA THR A 16 -6.30 36.98 -7.32
C THR A 16 -7.22 36.21 -6.37
N GLY A 17 -8.36 35.79 -6.88
CA GLY A 17 -9.19 34.81 -6.18
C GLY A 17 -8.34 33.55 -5.98
N ILE A 18 -8.06 33.20 -4.74
CA ILE A 18 -7.60 31.85 -4.39
C ILE A 18 -8.75 30.94 -4.81
N ALA A 19 -8.63 30.31 -5.96
CA ALA A 19 -9.58 29.28 -6.37
C ALA A 19 -9.51 28.17 -5.32
N GLN A 20 -10.45 28.17 -4.40
CA GLN A 20 -10.64 27.05 -3.48
C GLN A 20 -10.95 25.83 -4.34
N ALA A 21 -10.14 24.78 -4.23
CA ALA A 21 -10.36 23.54 -4.95
C ALA A 21 -11.78 23.05 -4.66
N ALA A 22 -12.56 22.73 -5.70
CA ALA A 22 -13.89 22.17 -5.54
C ALA A 22 -13.77 20.81 -4.85
N ASP A 23 -14.71 20.48 -3.98
CA ASP A 23 -14.78 19.16 -3.39
C ASP A 23 -15.26 18.12 -4.42
N ILE A 24 -14.73 16.91 -4.32
CA ILE A 24 -15.15 15.75 -5.10
C ILE A 24 -15.60 14.63 -4.14
N THR A 25 -16.60 13.89 -4.56
CA THR A 25 -17.01 12.65 -3.86
C THR A 25 -16.37 11.46 -4.56
N VAL A 26 -15.56 10.70 -3.84
CA VAL A 26 -14.96 9.44 -4.29
C VAL A 26 -15.47 8.28 -3.46
N GLU A 27 -15.38 7.06 -3.96
CA GLU A 27 -15.88 5.86 -3.29
C GLU A 27 -14.84 4.75 -3.32
N ASN A 28 -14.67 4.07 -2.18
CA ASN A 28 -13.85 2.87 -2.03
C ASN A 28 -14.48 1.94 -0.97
N ALA A 29 -13.75 0.97 -0.44
CA ALA A 29 -14.23 0.05 0.59
C ALA A 29 -14.64 0.76 1.91
N ALA A 30 -14.16 1.96 2.18
CA ALA A 30 -14.60 2.79 3.31
C ALA A 30 -15.93 3.55 3.03
N GLY A 31 -16.51 3.38 1.84
CA GLY A 31 -17.72 4.09 1.38
C GLY A 31 -17.41 5.42 0.68
N LYS A 32 -18.41 6.30 0.63
CA LYS A 32 -18.29 7.62 0.00
C LYS A 32 -17.54 8.60 0.90
N GLN A 33 -16.57 9.30 0.32
CA GLN A 33 -15.73 10.27 0.99
C GLN A 33 -15.69 11.56 0.18
N VAL A 34 -15.89 12.69 0.86
CA VAL A 34 -15.82 14.03 0.26
C VAL A 34 -14.46 14.63 0.59
N VAL A 35 -13.71 14.97 -0.44
CA VAL A 35 -12.34 15.49 -0.31
C VAL A 35 -12.08 16.58 -1.36
N PRO A 36 -11.10 17.49 -1.14
CA PRO A 36 -10.75 18.48 -2.15
C PRO A 36 -10.21 17.83 -3.42
N GLN A 37 -10.59 18.34 -4.58
CA GLN A 37 -10.03 17.94 -5.87
C GLN A 37 -8.72 18.69 -6.12
N ASN A 38 -7.70 17.99 -6.62
CA ASN A 38 -6.36 18.53 -6.89
C ASN A 38 -5.70 19.21 -5.67
N PRO A 39 -5.63 18.52 -4.51
CA PRO A 39 -4.99 19.04 -3.32
C PRO A 39 -3.51 19.36 -3.61
N GLN A 40 -2.98 20.40 -2.96
CA GLN A 40 -1.61 20.88 -3.21
C GLN A 40 -0.66 20.59 -2.04
N ARG A 41 -1.19 20.29 -0.86
CA ARG A 41 -0.41 20.05 0.37
C ARG A 41 -0.93 18.79 1.06
N VAL A 42 -0.38 17.66 0.68
CA VAL A 42 -0.88 16.35 1.11
C VAL A 42 0.04 15.73 2.16
N VAL A 43 -0.51 15.32 3.28
CA VAL A 43 0.17 14.44 4.23
C VAL A 43 -0.25 13.00 3.94
N VAL A 44 0.71 12.12 3.67
CA VAL A 44 0.44 10.72 3.33
C VAL A 44 0.98 9.83 4.43
N LEU A 45 0.10 9.10 5.11
CA LEU A 45 0.43 8.24 6.26
C LEU A 45 0.48 6.75 5.90
N ASP A 46 0.32 6.41 4.61
CA ASP A 46 0.35 5.05 4.09
C ASP A 46 1.33 4.93 2.92
N PHE A 47 2.21 3.93 2.98
CA PHE A 47 3.25 3.76 1.96
C PHE A 47 2.70 3.29 0.62
N GLY A 48 1.64 2.48 0.61
CA GLY A 48 0.97 2.07 -0.62
C GLY A 48 0.28 3.23 -1.32
N ALA A 49 -0.30 4.16 -0.54
CA ALA A 49 -0.87 5.40 -1.09
C ALA A 49 0.23 6.31 -1.65
N ALA A 50 1.37 6.49 -0.95
CA ALA A 50 2.49 7.28 -1.44
C ALA A 50 3.09 6.72 -2.73
N ASP A 51 3.26 5.40 -2.79
CA ASP A 51 3.62 4.64 -3.99
C ASP A 51 2.66 4.95 -5.16
N THR A 52 1.37 4.87 -4.92
CA THR A 52 0.35 5.16 -5.93
C THR A 52 0.43 6.62 -6.40
N LEU A 53 0.58 7.60 -5.49
CA LEU A 53 0.75 9.01 -5.87
C LEU A 53 2.01 9.23 -6.72
N ARG A 54 3.11 8.54 -6.41
CA ARG A 54 4.32 8.56 -7.22
C ARG A 54 4.07 7.98 -8.61
N ALA A 55 3.43 6.82 -8.67
CA ALA A 55 3.08 6.18 -9.94
C ALA A 55 2.14 7.04 -10.80
N LEU A 56 1.28 7.86 -10.19
CA LEU A 56 0.42 8.84 -10.87
C LEU A 56 1.16 10.14 -11.25
N GLY A 57 2.40 10.34 -10.80
CA GLY A 57 3.21 11.53 -11.10
C GLY A 57 2.78 12.77 -10.31
N VAL A 58 2.33 12.60 -9.07
CA VAL A 58 1.86 13.69 -8.19
C VAL A 58 2.55 13.70 -6.82
N GLN A 59 3.69 13.03 -6.69
CA GLN A 59 4.48 12.98 -5.46
C GLN A 59 5.00 14.35 -4.99
N ASP A 60 5.06 15.33 -5.88
CA ASP A 60 5.42 16.73 -5.57
C ASP A 60 4.39 17.43 -4.66
N LYS A 61 3.18 16.90 -4.56
CA LYS A 61 2.13 17.40 -3.66
C LYS A 61 2.30 16.92 -2.22
N ILE A 62 3.13 15.90 -1.98
CA ILE A 62 3.37 15.36 -0.66
C ILE A 62 4.27 16.31 0.13
N VAL A 63 3.77 16.81 1.26
CA VAL A 63 4.51 17.71 2.16
C VAL A 63 4.92 17.02 3.46
N GLY A 64 4.24 15.94 3.87
CA GLY A 64 4.52 15.17 5.08
C GLY A 64 4.43 13.67 4.84
N PHE A 65 5.37 12.92 5.43
CA PHE A 65 5.52 11.49 5.24
C PHE A 65 6.10 10.82 6.50
N PRO A 66 5.72 9.58 6.87
CA PRO A 66 6.28 8.87 8.01
C PRO A 66 7.71 8.41 7.71
N GLN A 67 8.71 9.04 8.33
CA GLN A 67 10.14 8.74 8.10
C GLN A 67 10.84 8.11 9.30
N SER A 68 10.18 8.01 10.47
CA SER A 68 10.80 7.48 11.70
C SER A 68 10.93 5.96 11.73
N GLY A 69 10.53 5.26 10.68
CA GLY A 69 10.65 3.81 10.53
C GLY A 69 11.36 3.43 9.24
N LYS A 70 11.43 2.13 8.98
CA LYS A 70 12.01 1.60 7.74
C LYS A 70 11.11 1.95 6.55
N ILE A 71 11.69 2.57 5.54
CA ILE A 71 11.05 2.88 4.26
C ILE A 71 11.49 1.80 3.26
N PRO A 72 10.59 1.18 2.48
CA PRO A 72 10.98 0.26 1.41
C PRO A 72 11.97 0.89 0.44
N ASN A 73 12.96 0.13 0.00
CA ASN A 73 14.05 0.67 -0.85
C ASN A 73 13.54 1.38 -2.11
N TYR A 74 12.51 0.86 -2.74
CA TYR A 74 11.92 1.46 -3.94
C TYR A 74 11.20 2.80 -3.66
N LEU A 75 10.90 3.11 -2.39
CA LEU A 75 10.34 4.38 -1.91
C LEU A 75 11.38 5.27 -1.21
N SER A 76 12.69 4.97 -1.33
CA SER A 76 13.76 5.69 -0.61
C SER A 76 13.79 7.19 -0.87
N GLU A 77 13.24 7.69 -1.98
CA GLU A 77 13.11 9.12 -2.25
C GLU A 77 12.30 9.86 -1.18
N PHE A 78 11.34 9.17 -0.53
CA PHE A 78 10.52 9.75 0.54
C PHE A 78 11.29 9.95 1.87
N ALA A 79 12.53 9.48 1.97
CA ALA A 79 13.45 9.82 3.06
C ALA A 79 14.09 11.21 2.90
N ASP A 80 13.90 11.88 1.74
CA ASP A 80 14.43 13.22 1.49
C ASP A 80 13.80 14.24 2.43
N LYS A 81 14.62 15.22 2.88
CA LYS A 81 14.22 16.30 3.80
C LYS A 81 13.14 17.24 3.25
N LYS A 82 12.90 17.24 1.94
CA LYS A 82 11.78 17.98 1.32
C LYS A 82 10.43 17.50 1.83
N TYR A 83 10.32 16.23 2.24
CA TYR A 83 9.15 15.68 2.92
C TYR A 83 9.34 15.81 4.43
N LYS A 84 8.43 16.50 5.11
CA LYS A 84 8.51 16.62 6.57
C LYS A 84 8.23 15.27 7.21
N ASN A 85 9.10 14.87 8.14
CA ASN A 85 8.84 13.68 8.96
C ASN A 85 7.65 13.93 9.91
N VAL A 86 6.62 13.10 9.81
CA VAL A 86 5.42 13.17 10.66
C VAL A 86 5.28 11.99 11.62
N GLY A 87 6.38 11.27 11.89
CA GLY A 87 6.40 10.09 12.76
C GLY A 87 6.68 8.80 11.99
N ASP A 88 6.13 7.70 12.48
CA ASP A 88 6.17 6.40 11.79
C ASP A 88 4.76 5.93 11.35
N LEU A 89 4.66 4.69 10.79
CA LEU A 89 3.38 4.14 10.32
C LEU A 89 2.36 3.86 11.43
N LYS A 90 2.75 3.85 12.70
CA LYS A 90 1.87 3.55 13.84
C LYS A 90 1.61 4.81 14.68
N GLU A 91 2.64 5.61 14.90
CA GLU A 91 2.61 6.78 15.76
C GLU A 91 2.95 8.03 14.95
N GLN A 92 1.95 8.89 14.75
CA GLN A 92 2.07 10.14 14.01
C GLN A 92 2.01 11.34 14.96
N SER A 93 2.79 12.37 14.66
CA SER A 93 2.75 13.64 15.38
C SER A 93 1.67 14.54 14.81
N LEU A 94 0.56 14.71 15.54
CA LEU A 94 -0.51 15.64 15.18
C LEU A 94 -0.02 17.09 15.07
N GLU A 95 0.93 17.48 15.93
CA GLU A 95 1.55 18.81 15.91
C GLU A 95 2.28 19.05 14.58
N GLN A 96 3.17 18.13 14.18
CA GLN A 96 3.90 18.25 12.92
C GLN A 96 2.98 18.21 11.71
N ILE A 97 1.92 17.39 11.73
CA ILE A 97 0.91 17.34 10.66
C ILE A 97 0.19 18.70 10.58
N ASN A 98 -0.24 19.26 11.72
CA ASN A 98 -0.94 20.54 11.76
C ASN A 98 -0.06 21.72 11.29
N GLU A 99 1.23 21.75 11.65
CA GLU A 99 2.18 22.77 11.19
C GLU A 99 2.33 22.81 9.67
N LEU A 100 2.10 21.69 9.00
CA LEU A 100 2.19 21.60 7.54
C LEU A 100 1.01 22.25 6.83
N ASN A 101 -0.08 22.60 7.56
CA ASN A 101 -1.31 23.14 6.98
C ASN A 101 -1.74 22.34 5.73
N PRO A 102 -1.96 21.01 5.86
CA PRO A 102 -2.35 20.20 4.73
C PRO A 102 -3.77 20.53 4.26
N ASP A 103 -4.03 20.39 2.98
CA ASP A 103 -5.37 20.43 2.41
C ASP A 103 -5.99 19.04 2.25
N LEU A 104 -5.17 17.97 2.37
CA LEU A 104 -5.61 16.58 2.44
C LEU A 104 -4.67 15.75 3.30
N ILE A 105 -5.24 14.84 4.11
CA ILE A 105 -4.52 13.77 4.78
C ILE A 105 -4.97 12.44 4.19
N ILE A 106 -4.02 11.61 3.75
CA ILE A 106 -4.29 10.25 3.29
C ILE A 106 -3.85 9.28 4.39
N ALA A 107 -4.81 8.53 4.92
CA ALA A 107 -4.59 7.56 6.00
C ALA A 107 -5.14 6.18 5.60
N SER A 108 -4.84 5.16 6.35
CA SER A 108 -5.31 3.79 6.12
C SER A 108 -5.81 3.14 7.42
N LYS A 109 -6.21 1.90 7.35
CA LYS A 109 -6.62 1.11 8.52
C LYS A 109 -5.59 1.09 9.65
N ARG A 110 -4.30 1.32 9.37
CA ARG A 110 -3.27 1.42 10.41
C ARG A 110 -3.52 2.58 11.37
N GLN A 111 -4.12 3.65 10.87
CA GLN A 111 -4.44 4.88 11.59
C GLN A 111 -5.92 4.98 11.98
N GLU A 112 -6.72 3.91 11.90
CA GLU A 112 -8.18 3.90 12.12
C GLU A 112 -8.58 4.68 13.39
N LYS A 113 -7.86 4.48 14.49
CA LYS A 113 -8.13 5.14 15.78
C LYS A 113 -7.81 6.64 15.81
N MET A 114 -7.09 7.13 14.80
CA MET A 114 -6.65 8.53 14.69
C MET A 114 -7.42 9.33 13.65
N ILE A 115 -8.26 8.68 12.84
CA ILE A 115 -8.98 9.31 11.73
C ILE A 115 -9.74 10.56 12.17
N ASP A 116 -10.46 10.51 13.29
CA ASP A 116 -11.26 11.65 13.75
C ASP A 116 -10.37 12.83 14.20
N LYS A 117 -9.21 12.56 14.79
CA LYS A 117 -8.23 13.61 15.12
C LYS A 117 -7.60 14.22 13.88
N PHE A 118 -7.36 13.43 12.84
CA PHE A 118 -6.86 13.98 11.57
C PHE A 118 -7.91 14.88 10.89
N LYS A 119 -9.20 14.54 10.99
CA LYS A 119 -10.29 15.37 10.46
C LYS A 119 -10.41 16.72 11.14
N GLU A 120 -9.90 16.89 12.37
CA GLU A 120 -9.81 18.18 13.05
C GLU A 120 -8.76 19.10 12.40
N ILE A 121 -7.79 18.51 11.65
CA ILE A 121 -6.71 19.25 10.98
C ILE A 121 -7.06 19.53 9.51
N ALA A 122 -7.50 18.50 8.77
CA ALA A 122 -7.80 18.61 7.34
C ALA A 122 -8.76 17.50 6.90
N PRO A 123 -9.40 17.61 5.70
CA PRO A 123 -10.12 16.50 5.08
C PRO A 123 -9.24 15.23 5.02
N VAL A 124 -9.85 14.06 5.25
CA VAL A 124 -9.16 12.79 5.26
C VAL A 124 -9.68 11.89 4.15
N PHE A 125 -8.79 11.37 3.32
CA PHE A 125 -9.07 10.24 2.46
C PHE A 125 -8.56 8.95 3.13
N ASN A 126 -9.50 8.07 3.52
CA ASN A 126 -9.17 6.79 4.13
C ASN A 126 -9.01 5.73 3.03
N VAL A 127 -7.78 5.25 2.83
CA VAL A 127 -7.48 4.13 1.93
C VAL A 127 -7.85 2.82 2.65
N GLU A 128 -9.00 2.26 2.33
CA GLU A 128 -9.49 1.01 2.91
C GLU A 128 -9.40 -0.12 1.90
N ASN A 129 -8.96 -1.29 2.37
CA ASN A 129 -8.94 -2.52 1.58
C ASN A 129 -9.83 -3.58 2.25
N ASP A 130 -10.72 -4.17 1.47
CA ASP A 130 -11.51 -5.32 1.89
C ASP A 130 -10.70 -6.60 1.69
N TYR A 131 -10.34 -7.28 2.76
CA TYR A 131 -9.54 -8.51 2.69
C TYR A 131 -10.29 -9.68 2.04
N THR A 132 -11.61 -9.66 2.05
CA THR A 132 -12.43 -10.68 1.36
C THR A 132 -12.55 -10.41 -0.14
N ASN A 133 -12.22 -9.20 -0.57
CA ASN A 133 -12.27 -8.74 -1.96
C ASN A 133 -11.13 -7.76 -2.25
N TYR A 134 -9.89 -8.20 -1.95
CA TYR A 134 -8.74 -7.31 -1.86
C TYR A 134 -8.44 -6.58 -3.18
N TYR A 135 -8.29 -7.32 -4.28
CA TYR A 135 -7.83 -6.74 -5.55
C TYR A 135 -8.80 -5.70 -6.11
N PRO A 136 -10.13 -5.93 -6.14
CA PRO A 136 -11.09 -4.89 -6.49
C PRO A 136 -11.06 -3.67 -5.57
N SER A 137 -10.91 -3.84 -4.25
CA SER A 137 -10.80 -2.70 -3.33
C SER A 137 -9.51 -1.90 -3.54
N PHE A 138 -8.41 -2.54 -3.86
CA PHE A 138 -7.18 -1.89 -4.32
C PHE A 138 -7.42 -1.07 -5.60
N GLN A 139 -8.08 -1.64 -6.61
CA GLN A 139 -8.42 -0.93 -7.85
C GLN A 139 -9.29 0.31 -7.58
N GLN A 140 -10.25 0.21 -6.65
CA GLN A 140 -11.08 1.35 -6.23
C GLN A 140 -10.23 2.46 -5.59
N ASN A 141 -9.28 2.12 -4.72
CA ASN A 141 -8.37 3.08 -4.10
C ASN A 141 -7.52 3.82 -5.15
N VAL A 142 -6.94 3.09 -6.10
CA VAL A 142 -6.15 3.70 -7.19
C VAL A 142 -7.01 4.60 -8.07
N THR A 143 -8.23 4.17 -8.39
CA THR A 143 -9.19 4.96 -9.18
C THR A 143 -9.59 6.23 -8.44
N ALA A 144 -9.90 6.14 -7.15
CA ALA A 144 -10.25 7.29 -6.31
C ALA A 144 -9.08 8.29 -6.22
N LEU A 145 -7.85 7.81 -6.01
CA LEU A 145 -6.66 8.67 -6.04
C LEU A 145 -6.47 9.32 -7.42
N GLY A 146 -6.69 8.57 -8.50
CA GLY A 146 -6.71 9.14 -9.86
C GLY A 146 -7.70 10.29 -10.01
N GLN A 147 -8.93 10.15 -9.49
CA GLN A 147 -9.97 11.17 -9.51
C GLN A 147 -9.60 12.39 -8.66
N ILE A 148 -9.12 12.16 -7.43
CA ILE A 148 -8.69 13.21 -6.50
C ILE A 148 -7.62 14.11 -7.14
N PHE A 149 -6.67 13.54 -7.87
CA PHE A 149 -5.52 14.25 -8.43
C PHE A 149 -5.64 14.55 -9.95
N GLY A 150 -6.82 14.34 -10.57
CA GLY A 150 -7.01 14.56 -12.02
C GLY A 150 -6.11 13.69 -12.90
N LYS A 151 -5.88 12.43 -12.48
CA LYS A 151 -5.01 11.45 -13.13
C LYS A 151 -5.75 10.17 -13.52
N GLU A 152 -7.04 10.26 -13.80
CA GLU A 152 -7.93 9.12 -14.08
C GLU A 152 -7.40 8.27 -15.25
N ASN A 153 -6.94 8.91 -16.31
CA ASN A 153 -6.40 8.20 -17.48
C ASN A 153 -5.12 7.43 -17.13
N VAL A 154 -4.22 8.03 -16.35
CA VAL A 154 -2.97 7.39 -15.90
C VAL A 154 -3.29 6.20 -14.99
N ALA A 155 -4.20 6.40 -14.04
CA ALA A 155 -4.65 5.33 -13.13
C ALA A 155 -5.24 4.15 -13.92
N LYS A 156 -6.13 4.41 -14.88
CA LYS A 156 -6.74 3.39 -15.72
C LYS A 156 -5.71 2.62 -16.56
N GLU A 157 -4.77 3.32 -17.19
CA GLU A 157 -3.70 2.71 -18.00
C GLU A 157 -2.84 1.77 -17.14
N LYS A 158 -2.38 2.25 -15.98
CA LYS A 158 -1.54 1.46 -15.06
C LYS A 158 -2.28 0.26 -14.49
N LEU A 159 -3.54 0.42 -14.10
CA LEU A 159 -4.38 -0.69 -13.63
C LEU A 159 -4.56 -1.74 -14.73
N SER A 160 -4.81 -1.33 -15.98
CA SER A 160 -4.97 -2.27 -17.10
C SER A 160 -3.67 -3.04 -17.39
N ALA A 161 -2.52 -2.36 -17.34
CA ALA A 161 -1.21 -3.00 -17.52
C ALA A 161 -0.91 -3.99 -16.39
N LEU A 162 -1.21 -3.64 -15.14
CA LEU A 162 -1.05 -4.52 -13.99
C LEU A 162 -1.98 -5.73 -14.09
N GLU A 163 -3.26 -5.54 -14.45
CA GLU A 163 -4.24 -6.62 -14.63
C GLU A 163 -3.72 -7.70 -15.58
N SER A 164 -3.15 -7.29 -16.72
CA SER A 164 -2.59 -8.22 -17.70
C SER A 164 -1.45 -9.08 -17.13
N LYS A 165 -0.60 -8.49 -16.28
CA LYS A 165 0.49 -9.22 -15.58
C LYS A 165 -0.08 -10.19 -14.56
N VAL A 166 -1.05 -9.75 -13.76
CA VAL A 166 -1.70 -10.57 -12.73
C VAL A 166 -2.43 -11.76 -13.35
N ASP A 167 -3.15 -11.55 -14.45
CA ASP A 167 -3.85 -12.62 -15.18
C ASP A 167 -2.88 -13.64 -15.78
N GLN A 168 -1.68 -13.21 -16.21
CA GLN A 168 -0.65 -14.14 -16.66
C GLN A 168 -0.14 -15.01 -15.51
N VAL A 169 0.18 -14.41 -14.36
CA VAL A 169 0.58 -15.17 -13.15
C VAL A 169 -0.52 -16.15 -12.75
N ALA A 170 -1.79 -15.72 -12.78
CA ALA A 170 -2.91 -16.58 -12.42
C ALA A 170 -3.04 -17.82 -13.34
N LYS A 171 -2.74 -17.68 -14.62
CA LYS A 171 -2.71 -18.82 -15.57
C LYS A 171 -1.59 -19.80 -15.21
N ASP A 172 -0.39 -19.26 -14.91
CA ASP A 172 0.80 -20.07 -14.62
C ASP A 172 0.75 -20.72 -13.23
N ALA A 173 0.07 -20.10 -12.27
CA ALA A 173 -0.17 -20.64 -10.92
C ALA A 173 -1.33 -21.63 -10.83
N LYS A 174 -2.17 -21.73 -11.89
CA LYS A 174 -3.38 -22.56 -11.87
C LYS A 174 -3.09 -24.01 -11.50
N GLY A 175 -3.76 -24.49 -10.46
CA GLY A 175 -3.65 -25.85 -9.94
C GLY A 175 -2.49 -26.05 -8.96
N LYS A 176 -1.61 -25.07 -8.78
CA LYS A 176 -0.54 -25.10 -7.79
C LYS A 176 -1.06 -24.69 -6.42
N THR A 177 -0.77 -25.47 -5.41
CA THR A 177 -1.16 -25.16 -4.03
C THR A 177 -0.12 -24.25 -3.39
N ALA A 178 -0.58 -23.29 -2.57
CA ALA A 178 0.30 -22.43 -1.80
C ALA A 178 -0.13 -22.33 -0.33
N LEU A 179 0.85 -22.09 0.53
CA LEU A 179 0.66 -21.59 1.88
C LEU A 179 1.45 -20.30 2.03
N LEU A 180 0.75 -19.19 2.30
CA LEU A 180 1.43 -17.94 2.66
C LEU A 180 1.60 -17.88 4.17
N VAL A 181 2.84 -17.67 4.61
CA VAL A 181 3.19 -17.50 6.02
C VAL A 181 3.92 -16.18 6.25
N LEU A 182 3.70 -15.60 7.43
CA LEU A 182 4.47 -14.49 7.94
C LEU A 182 5.31 -14.97 9.12
N VAL A 183 6.62 -14.69 9.05
CA VAL A 183 7.56 -14.98 10.13
C VAL A 183 7.87 -13.69 10.89
N ASN A 184 7.62 -13.71 12.21
CA ASN A 184 7.92 -12.61 13.11
C ASN A 184 8.77 -13.14 14.26
N GLU A 185 10.06 -12.82 14.28
CA GLU A 185 11.07 -13.46 15.13
C GLU A 185 11.02 -14.98 14.93
N SER A 186 10.65 -15.76 15.93
CA SER A 186 10.49 -17.22 15.84
C SER A 186 9.04 -17.66 15.59
N LYS A 187 8.07 -16.75 15.55
CA LYS A 187 6.65 -17.07 15.40
C LYS A 187 6.25 -17.11 13.94
N ILE A 188 5.41 -18.08 13.57
CA ILE A 188 4.89 -18.25 12.23
C ILE A 188 3.37 -18.10 12.28
N SER A 189 2.83 -17.29 11.36
CA SER A 189 1.39 -17.16 11.13
C SER A 189 1.05 -17.53 9.70
N ALA A 190 0.06 -18.39 9.51
CA ALA A 190 -0.46 -18.77 8.19
C ALA A 190 -1.65 -17.86 7.81
N PHE A 191 -1.77 -17.55 6.53
CA PHE A 191 -2.81 -16.67 5.98
C PHE A 191 -3.62 -17.41 4.93
N GLY A 192 -4.93 -17.43 5.13
CA GLY A 192 -5.91 -18.00 4.20
C GLY A 192 -6.50 -16.98 3.24
N ASP A 193 -7.47 -17.41 2.47
CA ASP A 193 -8.12 -16.64 1.40
C ASP A 193 -8.77 -15.33 1.89
N GLY A 194 -9.53 -15.34 2.98
CA GLY A 194 -10.19 -14.13 3.54
C GLY A 194 -9.26 -13.26 4.39
N SER A 195 -7.94 -13.36 4.25
CA SER A 195 -6.97 -12.65 5.08
C SER A 195 -6.31 -11.47 4.34
N ARG A 196 -5.46 -10.75 5.02
CA ARG A 196 -4.65 -9.63 4.49
C ARG A 196 -3.93 -9.96 3.17
N TYR A 197 -3.51 -11.22 2.98
CA TYR A 197 -2.79 -11.68 1.80
C TYR A 197 -3.64 -12.59 0.91
N GLY A 198 -4.96 -12.63 1.14
CA GLY A 198 -5.91 -13.51 0.43
C GLY A 198 -5.88 -13.36 -1.08
N MET A 199 -5.48 -12.20 -1.60
CA MET A 199 -5.38 -11.99 -3.04
C MET A 199 -4.43 -12.98 -3.75
N VAL A 200 -3.47 -13.59 -3.06
CA VAL A 200 -2.61 -14.65 -3.61
C VAL A 200 -3.47 -15.80 -4.14
N TYR A 201 -4.54 -16.10 -3.44
CA TYR A 201 -5.50 -17.15 -3.81
C TYR A 201 -6.63 -16.60 -4.69
N GLN A 202 -7.23 -15.47 -4.30
CA GLN A 202 -8.40 -14.87 -4.97
C GLN A 202 -8.08 -14.37 -6.38
N LYS A 203 -6.88 -13.86 -6.62
CA LYS A 203 -6.53 -13.17 -7.88
C LYS A 203 -5.29 -13.73 -8.57
N PHE A 204 -4.25 -14.13 -7.83
CA PHE A 204 -3.02 -14.68 -8.44
C PHE A 204 -3.10 -16.19 -8.76
N GLY A 205 -4.24 -16.83 -8.51
CA GLY A 205 -4.59 -18.16 -9.04
C GLY A 205 -3.98 -19.35 -8.29
N PHE A 206 -3.23 -19.14 -7.21
CA PHE A 206 -2.82 -20.24 -6.35
C PHE A 206 -4.02 -20.83 -5.62
N LYS A 207 -4.01 -22.15 -5.45
CA LYS A 207 -5.00 -22.82 -4.62
C LYS A 207 -4.56 -22.77 -3.15
N PRO A 208 -5.41 -22.31 -2.21
CA PRO A 208 -5.07 -22.42 -0.79
C PRO A 208 -4.94 -23.90 -0.43
N ILE A 209 -3.88 -24.26 0.31
CA ILE A 209 -3.68 -25.65 0.74
C ILE A 209 -4.61 -26.03 1.90
N ASP A 210 -5.13 -25.05 2.61
CA ASP A 210 -6.04 -25.23 3.73
C ASP A 210 -7.09 -24.11 3.76
N ASP A 211 -8.33 -24.48 3.46
CA ASP A 211 -9.49 -23.58 3.48
C ASP A 211 -10.02 -23.31 4.90
N SER A 212 -9.49 -24.02 5.91
CA SER A 212 -9.92 -23.85 7.31
C SER A 212 -9.22 -22.71 8.04
N ILE A 213 -8.21 -22.08 7.44
CA ILE A 213 -7.49 -20.95 8.03
C ILE A 213 -8.46 -19.77 8.17
N LYS A 214 -8.73 -19.36 9.41
CA LYS A 214 -9.65 -18.26 9.71
C LYS A 214 -9.17 -16.94 9.13
N SER A 215 -10.10 -16.18 8.56
CA SER A 215 -9.83 -14.79 8.14
C SER A 215 -9.35 -13.96 9.32
N SER A 216 -8.17 -13.34 9.18
CA SER A 216 -7.55 -12.53 10.23
C SER A 216 -6.51 -11.56 9.64
N THR A 217 -6.43 -10.37 10.22
CA THR A 217 -5.35 -9.41 9.93
C THR A 217 -3.97 -9.93 10.34
N HIS A 218 -3.90 -10.79 11.36
CA HIS A 218 -2.65 -11.28 11.95
C HIS A 218 -2.30 -12.73 11.57
N GLY A 219 -3.19 -13.40 10.82
CA GLY A 219 -3.06 -14.80 10.46
C GLY A 219 -3.32 -15.74 11.64
N GLN A 220 -3.25 -17.04 11.36
CA GLN A 220 -3.39 -18.12 12.33
C GLN A 220 -1.99 -18.60 12.74
N SER A 221 -1.70 -18.64 14.05
CA SER A 221 -0.42 -19.18 14.57
C SER A 221 -0.29 -20.65 14.24
N VAL A 222 0.85 -21.03 13.65
CA VAL A 222 1.15 -22.41 13.23
C VAL A 222 2.59 -22.80 13.60
N GLY A 223 2.87 -24.11 13.67
CA GLY A 223 4.21 -24.67 13.81
C GLY A 223 4.77 -25.19 12.50
N PHE A 224 6.02 -25.71 12.55
CA PHE A 224 6.67 -26.33 11.40
C PHE A 224 5.95 -27.62 10.96
N GLU A 225 5.44 -28.38 11.95
CA GLU A 225 4.69 -29.62 11.73
C GLU A 225 3.42 -29.38 10.90
N TYR A 226 2.73 -28.25 11.14
CA TYR A 226 1.58 -27.86 10.33
C TYR A 226 1.97 -27.65 8.86
N ILE A 227 3.09 -26.97 8.60
CA ILE A 227 3.58 -26.72 7.25
C ILE A 227 3.92 -28.05 6.56
N LEU A 228 4.57 -28.97 7.28
CA LEU A 228 4.89 -30.31 6.78
C LEU A 228 3.64 -31.15 6.52
N GLU A 229 2.67 -31.14 7.43
CA GLU A 229 1.39 -31.85 7.28
C GLU A 229 0.63 -31.38 6.05
N LYS A 230 0.47 -30.05 5.87
CA LYS A 230 -0.22 -29.47 4.72
C LYS A 230 0.56 -29.64 3.42
N ASN A 231 1.87 -29.61 3.47
CA ASN A 231 2.80 -29.92 2.39
C ASN A 231 2.48 -29.23 1.04
N PRO A 232 2.41 -27.89 0.99
CA PRO A 232 2.04 -27.14 -0.22
C PRO A 232 3.09 -27.26 -1.33
N ASP A 233 2.69 -27.02 -2.59
CA ASP A 233 3.63 -26.88 -3.71
C ASP A 233 4.54 -25.66 -3.52
N PHE A 234 3.97 -24.54 -3.02
CA PHE A 234 4.69 -23.30 -2.76
C PHE A 234 4.52 -22.85 -1.31
N LEU A 235 5.64 -22.54 -0.65
CA LEU A 235 5.65 -21.84 0.63
C LEU A 235 6.06 -20.39 0.38
N LEU A 236 5.09 -19.47 0.44
CA LEU A 236 5.31 -18.03 0.25
C LEU A 236 5.56 -17.39 1.60
N VAL A 237 6.72 -16.73 1.77
CA VAL A 237 7.21 -16.30 3.08
C VAL A 237 7.40 -14.79 3.14
N VAL A 238 6.67 -14.13 4.04
CA VAL A 238 6.87 -12.72 4.40
C VAL A 238 7.68 -12.63 5.69
N ASP A 239 8.86 -12.04 5.65
CA ASP A 239 9.72 -11.81 6.82
C ASP A 239 9.41 -10.47 7.48
N ARG A 240 8.47 -10.47 8.45
CA ARG A 240 8.11 -9.24 9.17
C ARG A 240 9.30 -8.66 9.93
N THR A 241 10.14 -9.49 10.51
CA THR A 241 11.30 -9.02 11.28
C THR A 241 12.26 -8.26 10.38
N ALA A 242 12.55 -8.79 9.18
CA ALA A 242 13.37 -8.08 8.19
C ALA A 242 12.69 -6.81 7.65
N ALA A 243 11.35 -6.79 7.58
CA ALA A 243 10.60 -5.62 7.12
C ALA A 243 10.75 -4.40 8.06
N ILE A 244 10.81 -4.63 9.37
CA ILE A 244 10.73 -3.55 10.38
C ILE A 244 12.00 -3.36 11.21
N THR A 245 13.02 -4.20 11.00
CA THR A 245 14.31 -4.13 11.70
C THR A 245 15.46 -4.29 10.71
N GLU A 246 16.69 -4.13 11.19
CA GLU A 246 17.90 -4.41 10.40
C GLU A 246 18.32 -5.90 10.38
N LYS A 247 17.49 -6.80 10.96
CA LYS A 247 17.74 -8.24 10.96
C LYS A 247 17.32 -8.85 9.62
N ALA A 248 18.21 -8.79 8.64
CA ALA A 248 17.98 -9.45 7.36
C ALA A 248 17.93 -10.97 7.49
N ASN A 249 17.15 -11.62 6.60
CA ASN A 249 17.07 -13.08 6.46
C ASN A 249 16.63 -13.83 7.75
N ASN A 250 15.79 -13.20 8.58
CA ASN A 250 15.30 -13.83 9.79
C ASN A 250 14.44 -15.06 9.46
N ALA A 251 13.53 -14.95 8.49
CA ALA A 251 12.67 -16.06 8.09
C ALA A 251 13.46 -17.25 7.53
N GLN A 252 14.52 -17.00 6.74
CA GLN A 252 15.37 -18.08 6.24
C GLN A 252 16.02 -18.86 7.38
N LYS A 253 16.53 -18.17 8.41
CA LYS A 253 17.13 -18.81 9.59
C LYS A 253 16.11 -19.62 10.39
N VAL A 254 14.89 -19.10 10.55
CA VAL A 254 13.81 -19.78 11.28
C VAL A 254 13.33 -21.03 10.54
N LEU A 255 13.23 -20.96 9.21
CA LEU A 255 12.75 -22.07 8.37
C LEU A 255 13.85 -23.07 7.99
N ASP A 256 15.13 -22.81 8.29
CA ASP A 256 16.23 -23.76 8.07
C ASP A 256 16.28 -24.81 9.18
N ASN A 257 15.38 -25.78 9.11
CA ASN A 257 15.31 -26.89 10.05
C ASN A 257 14.88 -28.20 9.37
N ASP A 258 15.08 -29.32 10.05
CA ASP A 258 14.85 -30.66 9.48
C ASP A 258 13.39 -30.96 9.15
N ILE A 259 12.42 -30.29 9.80
CA ILE A 259 10.99 -30.46 9.50
C ILE A 259 10.66 -29.79 8.17
N ILE A 260 11.08 -28.55 7.98
CA ILE A 260 10.85 -27.81 6.74
C ILE A 260 11.57 -28.45 5.55
N LYS A 261 12.78 -29.01 5.75
CA LYS A 261 13.54 -29.73 4.71
C LYS A 261 12.82 -30.97 4.17
N GLN A 262 11.84 -31.50 4.90
CA GLN A 262 11.03 -32.63 4.46
C GLN A 262 9.86 -32.23 3.56
N THR A 263 9.48 -30.96 3.53
CA THR A 263 8.35 -30.44 2.73
C THR A 263 8.63 -30.54 1.23
N LYS A 264 7.55 -30.65 0.45
CA LYS A 264 7.61 -30.58 -1.02
C LYS A 264 8.18 -29.25 -1.49
N ALA A 265 7.70 -28.14 -0.94
CA ALA A 265 8.18 -26.81 -1.28
C ALA A 265 9.70 -26.64 -1.08
N TYR A 266 10.29 -27.24 -0.05
CA TYR A 266 11.74 -27.23 0.11
C TYR A 266 12.46 -28.08 -0.95
N LYS A 267 12.02 -29.32 -1.15
CA LYS A 267 12.64 -30.28 -2.09
C LYS A 267 12.61 -29.79 -3.54
N ASP A 268 11.54 -29.09 -3.92
CA ASP A 268 11.34 -28.58 -5.27
C ASP A 268 11.93 -27.17 -5.45
N GLY A 269 12.49 -26.55 -4.39
CA GLY A 269 13.05 -25.20 -4.44
C GLY A 269 11.98 -24.10 -4.48
N HIS A 270 10.75 -24.38 -4.03
CA HIS A 270 9.60 -23.49 -4.06
C HIS A 270 9.31 -22.80 -2.71
N ILE A 271 10.30 -22.70 -1.81
CA ILE A 271 10.22 -21.73 -0.71
C ILE A 271 10.58 -20.36 -1.27
N VAL A 272 9.62 -19.46 -1.34
CA VAL A 272 9.74 -18.13 -1.93
C VAL A 272 9.78 -17.10 -0.82
N TYR A 273 10.95 -16.53 -0.57
CA TYR A 273 11.11 -15.41 0.36
C TYR A 273 10.77 -14.12 -0.39
N LEU A 274 9.63 -13.54 -0.05
CA LEU A 274 9.06 -12.35 -0.68
C LEU A 274 9.76 -11.08 -0.17
N ASP A 275 9.74 -9.98 -0.96
CA ASP A 275 10.26 -8.70 -0.50
C ASP A 275 9.52 -8.23 0.76
N ALA A 276 10.21 -8.36 1.89
CA ALA A 276 9.63 -8.18 3.21
C ALA A 276 9.02 -6.77 3.40
N ALA A 277 9.73 -5.75 2.96
CA ALA A 277 9.29 -4.36 3.12
C ALA A 277 8.09 -4.05 2.23
N ASN A 278 8.11 -4.50 0.98
CA ASN A 278 7.00 -4.32 0.05
C ASN A 278 5.73 -5.04 0.54
N TRP A 279 5.83 -6.32 0.88
CA TRP A 279 4.68 -7.10 1.34
C TRP A 279 4.14 -6.69 2.71
N TYR A 280 4.98 -6.17 3.60
CA TYR A 280 4.55 -5.84 4.95
C TYR A 280 4.22 -4.36 5.16
N LEU A 281 5.01 -3.44 4.58
CA LEU A 281 4.89 -2.00 4.83
C LEU A 281 4.09 -1.25 3.75
N ALA A 282 4.26 -1.61 2.47
CA ALA A 282 3.70 -0.88 1.32
C ALA A 282 2.69 -1.68 0.50
N PHE A 283 2.19 -2.79 1.03
CA PHE A 283 1.21 -3.64 0.37
C PHE A 283 -0.04 -2.84 -0.04
N GLY A 284 -0.40 -2.87 -1.33
CA GLY A 284 -1.58 -2.18 -1.86
C GLY A 284 -1.30 -0.85 -2.58
N GLY A 285 -0.04 -0.52 -2.85
CA GLY A 285 0.30 0.54 -3.80
C GLY A 285 0.41 0.01 -5.24
N LEU A 286 0.38 0.89 -6.23
CA LEU A 286 0.42 0.52 -7.65
C LEU A 286 1.74 -0.16 -8.04
N GLU A 287 2.87 0.43 -7.67
CA GLU A 287 4.19 -0.13 -7.96
C GLU A 287 4.47 -1.36 -7.09
N SER A 288 4.02 -1.34 -5.83
CA SER A 288 4.14 -2.50 -4.96
C SER A 288 3.42 -3.71 -5.52
N MET A 289 2.24 -3.53 -6.10
CA MET A 289 1.49 -4.61 -6.76
C MET A 289 2.17 -5.10 -8.05
N GLU A 290 2.86 -4.23 -8.77
CA GLU A 290 3.70 -4.65 -9.91
C GLU A 290 4.89 -5.50 -9.45
N ILE A 291 5.57 -5.12 -8.36
CA ILE A 291 6.66 -5.89 -7.76
C ILE A 291 6.16 -7.25 -7.30
N ILE A 292 5.01 -7.31 -6.62
CA ILE A 292 4.35 -8.55 -6.19
C ILE A 292 4.06 -9.46 -7.38
N ALA A 293 3.46 -8.93 -8.45
CA ALA A 293 3.16 -9.71 -9.65
C ALA A 293 4.44 -10.27 -10.28
N GLN A 294 5.54 -9.50 -10.34
CA GLN A 294 6.84 -9.95 -10.85
C GLN A 294 7.49 -11.03 -9.97
N GLU A 295 7.36 -10.92 -8.64
CA GLU A 295 7.89 -11.94 -7.72
C GLU A 295 7.16 -13.26 -7.88
N LEU A 296 5.83 -13.22 -7.95
CA LEU A 296 5.02 -14.42 -8.13
C LEU A 296 5.19 -15.02 -9.53
N ASP A 297 5.33 -14.19 -10.58
CA ASP A 297 5.66 -14.66 -11.94
C ASP A 297 6.98 -15.44 -11.96
N ARG A 298 8.03 -14.90 -11.33
CA ARG A 298 9.31 -15.58 -11.21
C ARG A 298 9.22 -16.87 -10.41
N ALA A 299 8.38 -16.90 -9.38
CA ALA A 299 8.20 -18.07 -8.54
C ALA A 299 7.54 -19.23 -9.31
N VAL A 300 6.48 -18.96 -10.07
CA VAL A 300 5.72 -20.00 -10.77
C VAL A 300 6.43 -20.56 -12.01
N LYS A 301 7.47 -19.87 -12.51
CA LYS A 301 8.27 -20.26 -13.69
C LYS A 301 9.55 -21.02 -13.33
N LYS A 302 9.88 -21.18 -12.05
CA LYS A 302 10.98 -22.02 -11.58
C LYS A 302 10.59 -23.48 -11.58
#